data_8d1651876671122a15417b246cc68e23
#
_entry.id   8d1651876671122a15417b246cc68e23
#
_cell.length_a   1.000
_cell.length_b   1.000
_cell.length_c   1.000
_cell.angle_alpha   90.00
_cell.angle_beta   90.00
_cell.angle_gamma   90.00
#
_symmetry.space_group_name_H-M   'P 1'
#
loop_
_entity.id
_entity.type
_entity.pdbx_description
1 polymer ?
#
loop_
_entity_poly.entity_id
_entity_poly.type
_entity_poly.pdbx_seq_one_letter_code
_entity_poly.pdbx_strand_id
1 'polypeptide(L)'
;MTTPTALPSDRPSNVASVPGAAHPRLALCGDILYFLRDPGWSEDATGAVRFEPDGWLLIEHGRVHAVRPADDPPDASWARQDWRGHLVLPGFIDPHVHAPQLDVIASFGAALLDWLERYTFPAEARYADAEQSRLGAERFLHALLAHGTTAALVFVTVHKTSSDALFKAGRRLGMRLITGKVLMDRNCPADLRDDVAQAERDCVELIERWHGVDRLAYAVTPRFAATSSAEQLAMAGGLLQRYAQRAGGLYMQTHVAENRDEVRWIA
;
A
#
# COMPACT_ATOMS: atom_id res chain seq x y z
N MET A 1 3.48 30.71 -22.97
CA MET A 1 4.36 29.59 -22.54
C MET A 1 5.06 30.05 -21.28
N THR A 2 4.49 29.76 -20.13
CA THR A 2 5.07 30.08 -18.83
C THR A 2 5.83 28.85 -18.35
N THR A 3 7.14 29.02 -18.16
CA THR A 3 8.06 28.01 -17.60
C THR A 3 7.57 27.60 -16.19
N PRO A 4 7.49 26.33 -15.85
CA PRO A 4 7.17 25.93 -14.49
C PRO A 4 8.30 26.35 -13.55
N THR A 5 7.93 27.11 -12.53
CA THR A 5 8.81 27.50 -11.44
C THR A 5 9.22 26.23 -10.69
N ALA A 6 10.54 25.97 -10.66
CA ALA A 6 11.09 24.88 -9.87
C ALA A 6 10.71 25.05 -8.40
N LEU A 7 10.18 24.01 -7.78
CA LEU A 7 9.96 23.95 -6.33
C LEU A 7 11.32 24.15 -5.63
N PRO A 8 11.39 24.95 -4.56
CA PRO A 8 12.63 25.13 -3.82
C PRO A 8 13.10 23.79 -3.24
N SER A 9 14.37 23.49 -3.47
CA SER A 9 15.07 22.31 -2.97
C SER A 9 15.56 22.54 -1.53
N ASP A 10 14.71 23.08 -0.66
CA ASP A 10 15.07 23.27 0.73
C ASP A 10 14.87 21.98 1.53
N ARG A 11 15.82 21.04 1.36
CA ARG A 11 16.08 20.10 2.45
C ARG A 11 16.68 20.91 3.58
N PRO A 12 16.14 20.81 4.82
CA PRO A 12 16.76 21.46 5.96
C PRO A 12 18.23 21.05 6.03
N SER A 13 19.12 22.01 6.09
CA SER A 13 20.58 21.87 6.03
C SER A 13 21.18 21.05 7.20
N ASN A 14 20.37 20.51 8.09
CA ASN A 14 20.74 19.71 9.26
C ASN A 14 20.08 18.33 9.29
N VAL A 15 19.62 17.77 8.16
CA VAL A 15 19.38 16.33 8.10
C VAL A 15 20.75 15.70 8.05
N ALA A 16 21.36 15.48 9.21
CA ALA A 16 22.46 14.53 9.33
C ALA A 16 22.01 13.25 8.65
N SER A 17 22.71 12.85 7.58
CA SER A 17 22.52 11.58 6.92
C SER A 17 22.35 10.51 8.01
N VAL A 18 21.16 9.91 8.11
CA VAL A 18 20.94 8.79 9.04
C VAL A 18 21.89 7.67 8.57
N PRO A 19 23.04 7.47 9.21
CA PRO A 19 23.80 6.26 8.98
C PRO A 19 22.91 5.14 9.50
N GLY A 20 22.83 4.02 8.81
CA GLY A 20 21.90 2.91 9.02
C GLY A 20 21.96 2.18 10.38
N ALA A 21 22.25 2.88 11.47
CA ALA A 21 22.02 2.44 12.84
C ALA A 21 20.76 3.14 13.34
N ALA A 22 19.64 2.42 13.38
CA ALA A 22 18.44 2.89 14.02
C ALA A 22 18.79 3.27 15.47
N HIS A 23 18.75 4.58 15.79
CA HIS A 23 18.80 5.00 17.19
C HIS A 23 17.60 4.37 17.89
N PRO A 24 17.79 3.60 18.97
CA PRO A 24 16.70 2.94 19.67
C PRO A 24 15.70 3.96 20.22
N ARG A 25 16.13 5.22 20.44
CA ARG A 25 15.33 6.34 20.91
C ARG A 25 15.57 7.58 20.06
N LEU A 26 14.52 8.04 19.38
CA LEU A 26 14.53 9.21 18.51
C LEU A 26 13.42 10.18 18.95
N ALA A 27 13.75 11.46 19.05
CA ALA A 27 12.81 12.54 19.34
C ALA A 27 12.81 13.53 18.17
N LEU A 28 11.64 13.79 17.59
CA LEU A 28 11.42 14.81 16.57
C LEU A 28 10.74 16.01 17.21
N CYS A 29 11.29 17.21 17.03
CA CYS A 29 10.66 18.46 17.46
C CYS A 29 10.02 19.13 16.26
N GLY A 30 8.73 19.47 16.34
CA GLY A 30 7.99 20.14 15.25
C GLY A 30 6.50 20.27 15.56
N ASP A 31 5.73 20.78 14.60
CA ASP A 31 4.28 20.81 14.70
C ASP A 31 3.72 19.40 14.48
N ILE A 32 3.12 18.79 15.53
CA ILE A 32 2.72 17.39 15.49
C ILE A 32 1.21 17.30 15.45
N LEU A 33 0.66 16.69 14.38
CA LEU A 33 -0.75 16.36 14.27
C LEU A 33 -0.93 14.84 14.36
N TYR A 34 -1.84 14.38 15.24
CA TYR A 34 -2.11 12.95 15.40
C TYR A 34 -3.54 12.67 15.83
N PHE A 35 -3.94 11.41 15.78
CA PHE A 35 -5.28 10.98 16.09
C PHE A 35 -5.28 10.12 17.34
N LEU A 36 -6.23 10.38 18.25
CA LEU A 36 -6.46 9.56 19.46
C LEU A 36 -7.41 8.40 19.18
N ARG A 37 -8.30 8.58 18.20
CA ARG A 37 -9.28 7.60 17.76
C ARG A 37 -9.69 7.89 16.32
N ASP A 38 -10.42 6.98 15.69
CA ASP A 38 -11.07 7.23 14.42
C ASP A 38 -12.07 8.41 14.58
N PRO A 39 -11.93 9.49 13.81
CA PRO A 39 -12.88 10.61 13.84
C PRO A 39 -14.27 10.22 13.31
N GLY A 40 -14.40 9.08 12.60
CA GLY A 40 -15.63 8.68 11.92
C GLY A 40 -15.98 9.60 10.75
N TRP A 41 -17.26 9.60 10.38
CA TRP A 41 -17.82 10.42 9.28
C TRP A 41 -18.49 11.70 9.78
N SER A 42 -18.32 12.04 11.05
CA SER A 42 -18.86 13.26 11.63
C SER A 42 -18.03 14.47 11.22
N GLU A 43 -18.68 15.61 10.95
CA GLU A 43 -17.99 16.89 10.77
C GLU A 43 -17.29 17.36 12.04
N ASP A 44 -17.72 16.85 13.22
CA ASP A 44 -17.11 17.12 14.50
C ASP A 44 -16.02 16.07 14.83
N ALA A 45 -14.79 16.37 14.42
CA ALA A 45 -13.61 15.60 14.81
C ALA A 45 -13.05 16.01 16.19
N THR A 46 -13.76 16.86 16.94
CA THR A 46 -13.35 17.35 18.26
C THR A 46 -13.07 16.19 19.20
N GLY A 47 -11.91 16.21 19.82
CA GLY A 47 -11.46 15.13 20.71
C GLY A 47 -10.89 13.89 20.00
N ALA A 48 -11.00 13.75 18.68
CA ALA A 48 -10.32 12.70 17.92
C ALA A 48 -8.92 13.11 17.44
N VAL A 49 -8.74 14.41 17.14
CA VAL A 49 -7.51 14.99 16.60
C VAL A 49 -6.79 15.77 17.69
N ARG A 50 -5.47 15.72 17.66
CA ARG A 50 -4.58 16.53 18.50
C ARG A 50 -3.56 17.25 17.64
N PHE A 51 -3.23 18.45 18.04
CA PHE A 51 -2.18 19.26 17.45
C PHE A 51 -1.31 19.83 18.57
N GLU A 52 -0.01 19.54 18.50
CA GLU A 52 0.99 20.02 19.45
C GLU A 52 1.98 20.93 18.69
N PRO A 53 1.88 22.26 18.85
CA PRO A 53 2.81 23.18 18.21
C PRO A 53 4.20 23.04 18.84
N ASP A 54 5.24 22.95 18.01
CA ASP A 54 6.63 22.76 18.44
C ASP A 54 6.84 21.60 19.43
N GLY A 55 5.92 20.60 19.40
CA GLY A 55 5.92 19.46 20.31
C GLY A 55 7.05 18.45 20.02
N TRP A 56 7.12 17.43 20.86
CA TRP A 56 8.08 16.34 20.75
C TRP A 56 7.40 15.02 20.45
N LEU A 57 7.69 14.45 19.27
CA LEU A 57 7.33 13.06 18.93
C LEU A 57 8.46 12.14 19.34
N LEU A 58 8.21 11.29 20.33
CA LEU A 58 9.18 10.31 20.84
C LEU A 58 8.94 8.95 20.18
N ILE A 59 9.99 8.41 19.56
CA ILE A 59 9.96 7.11 18.86
C ILE A 59 10.99 6.20 19.52
N GLU A 60 10.53 5.07 20.05
CA GLU A 60 11.39 4.05 20.65
C GLU A 60 11.20 2.71 19.93
N HIS A 61 12.28 2.09 19.49
CA HIS A 61 12.28 0.83 18.74
C HIS A 61 11.30 0.83 17.54
N GLY A 62 11.24 1.97 16.82
CA GLY A 62 10.38 2.13 15.64
C GLY A 62 8.88 2.26 15.93
N ARG A 63 8.52 2.53 17.19
CA ARG A 63 7.13 2.78 17.61
C ARG A 63 7.01 4.14 18.28
N VAL A 64 5.87 4.79 18.10
CA VAL A 64 5.55 6.00 18.87
C VAL A 64 5.48 5.64 20.34
N HIS A 65 6.36 6.26 21.14
CA HIS A 65 6.40 6.10 22.58
C HIS A 65 5.49 7.14 23.27
N ALA A 66 5.62 8.41 22.87
CA ALA A 66 4.80 9.49 23.39
C ALA A 66 4.80 10.69 22.43
N VAL A 67 3.80 11.56 22.58
CA VAL A 67 3.82 12.94 22.11
C VAL A 67 3.81 13.83 23.34
N ARG A 68 4.69 14.85 23.39
CA ARG A 68 4.83 15.77 24.52
C ARG A 68 4.75 17.20 24.04
N PRO A 69 4.30 18.15 24.89
CA PRO A 69 4.32 19.58 24.57
C PRO A 69 5.75 20.13 24.47
N ALA A 70 5.88 21.31 23.90
CA ALA A 70 7.16 21.99 23.68
C ALA A 70 7.99 22.19 24.95
N ASP A 71 7.33 22.46 26.08
CA ASP A 71 7.93 22.73 27.41
C ASP A 71 8.31 21.46 28.17
N ASP A 72 8.03 20.25 27.64
CA ASP A 72 8.45 18.96 28.20
C ASP A 72 9.42 18.21 27.27
N PRO A 73 10.65 18.71 27.06
CA PRO A 73 11.63 18.09 26.17
C PRO A 73 12.13 16.77 26.73
N PRO A 74 12.46 15.79 25.85
CA PRO A 74 13.07 14.54 26.29
C PRO A 74 14.46 14.76 26.89
N ASP A 75 14.92 13.86 27.75
CA ASP A 75 16.26 13.89 28.32
C ASP A 75 17.37 13.61 27.28
N ALA A 76 18.62 13.64 27.71
CA ALA A 76 19.79 13.48 26.85
C ALA A 76 19.96 12.05 26.27
N SER A 77 19.17 11.07 26.72
CA SER A 77 19.22 9.70 26.18
C SER A 77 18.54 9.54 24.81
N TRP A 78 17.80 10.56 24.38
CA TRP A 78 17.11 10.61 23.10
C TRP A 78 17.96 11.33 22.03
N ALA A 79 18.16 10.68 20.89
CA ALA A 79 18.67 11.38 19.70
C ALA A 79 17.61 12.38 19.22
N ARG A 80 18.00 13.64 19.01
CA ARG A 80 17.05 14.70 18.67
C ARG A 80 17.21 15.14 17.23
N GLN A 81 16.08 15.39 16.55
CA GLN A 81 16.02 16.04 15.24
C GLN A 81 15.08 17.24 15.32
N ASP A 82 15.51 18.34 14.74
CA ASP A 82 14.75 19.60 14.70
C ASP A 82 13.98 19.68 13.37
N TRP A 83 12.66 19.60 13.45
CA TRP A 83 11.71 19.75 12.36
C TRP A 83 10.77 20.94 12.59
N ARG A 84 11.15 21.90 13.42
CA ARG A 84 10.34 23.11 13.62
C ARG A 84 10.10 23.84 12.31
N GLY A 85 8.88 24.37 12.14
CA GLY A 85 8.40 24.92 10.87
C GLY A 85 7.90 23.89 9.87
N HIS A 86 7.88 22.58 10.26
CA HIS A 86 7.32 21.49 9.46
C HIS A 86 6.22 20.78 10.25
N LEU A 87 5.20 20.34 9.52
CA LEU A 87 4.13 19.51 10.06
C LEU A 87 4.54 18.05 10.05
N VAL A 88 4.57 17.42 11.22
CA VAL A 88 4.76 15.97 11.41
C VAL A 88 3.40 15.33 11.61
N LEU A 89 3.03 14.40 10.76
CA LEU A 89 1.73 13.70 10.79
C LEU A 89 1.89 12.20 10.50
N PRO A 90 0.88 11.36 10.83
CA PRO A 90 0.88 9.96 10.44
C PRO A 90 0.99 9.81 8.92
N GLY A 91 1.73 8.79 8.47
CA GLY A 91 1.82 8.49 7.04
C GLY A 91 0.44 8.18 6.45
N PHE A 92 0.26 8.53 5.19
CA PHE A 92 -1.00 8.31 4.47
C PHE A 92 -1.26 6.82 4.25
N ILE A 93 -2.54 6.49 4.16
CA ILE A 93 -3.03 5.14 3.86
C ILE A 93 -3.73 5.19 2.50
N ASP A 94 -3.27 4.37 1.56
CA ASP A 94 -3.94 4.19 0.28
C ASP A 94 -4.73 2.87 0.31
N PRO A 95 -6.08 2.91 0.39
CA PRO A 95 -6.89 1.71 0.50
C PRO A 95 -7.15 1.01 -0.84
N HIS A 96 -6.72 1.57 -1.98
CA HIS A 96 -6.92 0.99 -3.30
C HIS A 96 -5.94 1.54 -4.34
N VAL A 97 -4.91 0.76 -4.68
CA VAL A 97 -3.91 1.16 -5.67
C VAL A 97 -3.38 -0.05 -6.45
N HIS A 98 -2.96 0.18 -7.70
CA HIS A 98 -2.44 -0.86 -8.59
C HIS A 98 -0.95 -0.66 -8.87
N ALA A 99 -0.10 -1.56 -8.39
CA ALA A 99 1.35 -1.45 -8.57
C ALA A 99 1.80 -1.46 -10.05
N PRO A 100 1.25 -2.33 -10.94
CA PRO A 100 1.68 -2.37 -12.34
C PRO A 100 1.28 -1.13 -13.15
N GLN A 101 0.32 -0.35 -12.66
CA GLN A 101 -0.20 0.81 -13.36
C GLN A 101 0.67 2.07 -13.19
N LEU A 102 1.72 2.00 -12.39
CA LEU A 102 2.69 3.10 -12.24
C LEU A 102 3.23 3.57 -13.62
N ASP A 103 3.47 2.63 -14.54
CA ASP A 103 4.01 2.91 -15.87
C ASP A 103 2.97 3.46 -16.86
N VAL A 104 1.69 3.42 -16.51
CA VAL A 104 0.57 3.87 -17.35
C VAL A 104 -0.26 4.98 -16.70
N ILE A 105 0.27 5.62 -15.66
CA ILE A 105 -0.34 6.80 -15.03
C ILE A 105 -0.59 7.86 -16.10
N ALA A 106 -1.80 8.47 -16.06
CA ALA A 106 -2.25 9.49 -17.00
C ALA A 106 -2.36 9.03 -18.47
N SER A 107 -2.31 7.73 -18.78
CA SER A 107 -2.66 7.21 -20.10
C SER A 107 -4.13 7.52 -20.39
N PHE A 108 -4.40 8.07 -21.57
CA PHE A 108 -5.75 8.44 -21.96
C PHE A 108 -6.55 7.21 -22.38
N GLY A 109 -7.72 7.00 -21.75
CA GLY A 109 -8.71 6.01 -22.14
C GLY A 109 -10.11 6.62 -22.16
N ALA A 110 -10.88 6.39 -23.25
CA ALA A 110 -12.23 6.91 -23.37
C ALA A 110 -13.23 6.19 -22.46
N ALA A 111 -12.98 4.90 -22.18
CA ALA A 111 -13.78 4.06 -21.30
C ALA A 111 -12.87 3.09 -20.54
N LEU A 112 -13.34 2.60 -19.38
CA LEU A 112 -12.57 1.70 -18.52
C LEU A 112 -12.11 0.43 -19.26
N LEU A 113 -13.01 -0.26 -19.93
CA LEU A 113 -12.69 -1.54 -20.59
C LEU A 113 -11.67 -1.35 -21.72
N ASP A 114 -11.79 -0.28 -22.52
CA ASP A 114 -10.83 0.09 -23.55
C ASP A 114 -9.44 0.41 -22.95
N TRP A 115 -9.43 1.15 -21.82
CA TRP A 115 -8.21 1.48 -21.11
C TRP A 115 -7.52 0.24 -20.53
N LEU A 116 -8.29 -0.72 -19.99
CA LEU A 116 -7.76 -1.99 -19.51
C LEU A 116 -7.04 -2.76 -20.64
N GLU A 117 -7.65 -2.87 -21.81
CA GLU A 117 -7.09 -3.61 -22.94
C GLU A 117 -5.85 -2.93 -23.54
N ARG A 118 -5.86 -1.60 -23.66
CA ARG A 118 -4.79 -0.86 -24.34
C ARG A 118 -3.55 -0.65 -23.48
N TYR A 119 -3.72 -0.44 -22.19
CA TYR A 119 -2.63 -0.02 -21.30
C TYR A 119 -2.41 -0.96 -20.14
N THR A 120 -3.47 -1.32 -19.41
CA THR A 120 -3.34 -2.03 -18.15
C THR A 120 -2.90 -3.48 -18.34
N PHE A 121 -3.61 -4.25 -19.16
CA PHE A 121 -3.25 -5.65 -19.38
C PHE A 121 -1.87 -5.83 -19.99
N PRO A 122 -1.44 -5.07 -21.01
CA PRO A 122 -0.05 -5.11 -21.50
C PRO A 122 0.99 -4.75 -20.44
N ALA A 123 0.69 -3.80 -19.54
CA ALA A 123 1.58 -3.46 -18.43
C ALA A 123 1.69 -4.60 -17.41
N GLU A 124 0.56 -5.21 -17.06
CA GLU A 124 0.49 -6.33 -16.10
C GLU A 124 1.17 -7.59 -16.62
N ALA A 125 1.01 -7.92 -17.91
CA ALA A 125 1.62 -9.11 -18.53
C ALA A 125 3.15 -9.14 -18.39
N ARG A 126 3.81 -7.98 -18.40
CA ARG A 126 5.27 -7.88 -18.21
C ARG A 126 5.76 -8.41 -16.87
N TYR A 127 4.87 -8.47 -15.86
CA TYR A 127 5.20 -8.95 -14.52
C TYR A 127 5.26 -10.48 -14.40
N ALA A 128 5.08 -11.22 -15.51
CA ALA A 128 5.50 -12.61 -15.61
C ALA A 128 7.01 -12.76 -15.42
N ASP A 129 7.79 -11.78 -15.88
CA ASP A 129 9.22 -11.72 -15.65
C ASP A 129 9.55 -11.35 -14.21
N ALA A 130 10.43 -12.14 -13.58
CA ALA A 130 10.77 -11.98 -12.17
C ALA A 130 11.56 -10.68 -11.87
N GLU A 131 12.41 -10.26 -12.81
CA GLU A 131 13.18 -9.03 -12.64
C GLU A 131 12.30 -7.80 -12.84
N GLN A 132 11.39 -7.81 -13.82
CA GLN A 132 10.37 -6.77 -13.98
C GLN A 132 9.49 -6.67 -12.71
N SER A 133 9.08 -7.81 -12.15
CA SER A 133 8.33 -7.84 -10.90
C SER A 133 9.10 -7.22 -9.74
N ARG A 134 10.40 -7.53 -9.62
CA ARG A 134 11.26 -6.98 -8.57
C ARG A 134 11.44 -5.48 -8.72
N LEU A 135 11.83 -5.02 -9.90
CA LEU A 135 12.07 -3.59 -10.18
C LEU A 135 10.77 -2.78 -10.08
N GLY A 136 9.67 -3.32 -10.60
CA GLY A 136 8.35 -2.67 -10.52
C GLY A 136 7.90 -2.50 -9.08
N ALA A 137 8.05 -3.52 -8.23
CA ALA A 137 7.72 -3.44 -6.82
C ALA A 137 8.55 -2.37 -6.09
N GLU A 138 9.86 -2.32 -6.34
CA GLU A 138 10.74 -1.32 -5.73
C GLU A 138 10.36 0.10 -6.15
N ARG A 139 10.19 0.35 -7.45
CA ARG A 139 9.80 1.66 -7.97
C ARG A 139 8.45 2.12 -7.40
N PHE A 140 7.48 1.22 -7.37
CA PHE A 140 6.15 1.49 -6.85
C PHE A 140 6.17 1.89 -5.37
N LEU A 141 6.83 1.10 -4.51
CA LEU A 141 6.90 1.41 -3.08
C LEU A 141 7.68 2.69 -2.79
N HIS A 142 8.75 2.96 -3.53
CA HIS A 142 9.46 4.23 -3.42
C HIS A 142 8.60 5.42 -3.86
N ALA A 143 7.77 5.26 -4.89
CA ALA A 143 6.82 6.30 -5.30
C ALA A 143 5.78 6.57 -4.20
N LEU A 144 5.20 5.53 -3.57
CA LEU A 144 4.28 5.69 -2.45
C LEU A 144 4.94 6.46 -1.29
N LEU A 145 6.14 6.04 -0.88
CA LEU A 145 6.88 6.70 0.21
C LEU A 145 7.24 8.15 -0.11
N ALA A 146 7.63 8.45 -1.35
CA ALA A 146 7.93 9.81 -1.78
C ALA A 146 6.72 10.75 -1.69
N HIS A 147 5.50 10.20 -1.72
CA HIS A 147 4.25 10.95 -1.56
C HIS A 147 3.62 10.78 -0.16
N GLY A 148 4.38 10.27 0.81
CA GLY A 148 3.94 10.15 2.20
C GLY A 148 3.03 8.95 2.50
N THR A 149 2.78 8.06 1.55
CA THR A 149 1.97 6.86 1.78
C THR A 149 2.82 5.75 2.40
N THR A 150 2.46 5.34 3.60
CA THR A 150 3.21 4.34 4.40
C THR A 150 2.45 3.02 4.58
N ALA A 151 1.16 3.01 4.25
CA ALA A 151 0.32 1.82 4.25
C ALA A 151 -0.52 1.78 2.97
N ALA A 152 -0.66 0.59 2.36
CA ALA A 152 -1.44 0.44 1.14
C ALA A 152 -2.11 -0.93 1.02
N LEU A 153 -3.32 -0.95 0.42
CA LEU A 153 -4.00 -2.14 -0.08
C LEU A 153 -3.81 -2.18 -1.60
N VAL A 154 -3.03 -3.17 -2.07
CA VAL A 154 -2.42 -3.12 -3.41
C VAL A 154 -2.90 -4.25 -4.29
N PHE A 155 -3.37 -3.93 -5.49
CA PHE A 155 -3.49 -4.86 -6.60
C PHE A 155 -2.12 -5.01 -7.30
N VAL A 156 -1.69 -6.24 -7.50
CA VAL A 156 -0.53 -6.61 -8.31
C VAL A 156 -1.00 -7.22 -9.64
N THR A 157 -0.50 -8.39 -10.02
CA THR A 157 -0.93 -9.11 -11.21
C THR A 157 -1.34 -10.56 -10.89
N VAL A 158 -1.77 -11.31 -11.90
CA VAL A 158 -2.05 -12.74 -11.77
C VAL A 158 -0.78 -13.57 -11.51
N HIS A 159 0.39 -13.02 -11.78
CA HIS A 159 1.65 -13.74 -11.61
C HIS A 159 2.06 -13.76 -10.13
N LYS A 160 2.27 -14.95 -9.59
CA LYS A 160 2.74 -15.16 -8.21
C LYS A 160 4.03 -14.36 -7.92
N THR A 161 4.92 -14.26 -8.91
CA THR A 161 6.18 -13.51 -8.83
C THR A 161 5.96 -12.05 -8.46
N SER A 162 4.92 -11.41 -8.98
CA SER A 162 4.62 -10.00 -8.69
C SER A 162 4.21 -9.78 -7.24
N SER A 163 3.37 -10.68 -6.68
CA SER A 163 2.98 -10.63 -5.27
C SER A 163 4.17 -10.88 -4.35
N ASP A 164 4.97 -11.91 -4.62
CA ASP A 164 6.15 -12.26 -3.83
C ASP A 164 7.19 -11.15 -3.83
N ALA A 165 7.41 -10.52 -4.99
CA ALA A 165 8.32 -9.37 -5.13
C ALA A 165 7.85 -8.16 -4.31
N LEU A 166 6.55 -7.84 -4.36
CA LEU A 166 5.98 -6.72 -3.60
C LEU A 166 6.09 -6.97 -2.08
N PHE A 167 5.76 -8.18 -1.62
CA PHE A 167 5.92 -8.55 -0.21
C PHE A 167 7.38 -8.45 0.26
N LYS A 168 8.33 -8.97 -0.52
CA LYS A 168 9.77 -8.86 -0.21
C LYS A 168 10.22 -7.41 -0.09
N ALA A 169 9.86 -6.57 -1.05
CA ALA A 169 10.23 -5.15 -1.04
C ALA A 169 9.56 -4.41 0.13
N GLY A 170 8.29 -4.66 0.39
CA GLY A 170 7.55 -4.06 1.49
C GLY A 170 8.09 -4.45 2.86
N ARG A 171 8.49 -5.73 3.04
CA ARG A 171 9.16 -6.19 4.25
C ARG A 171 10.47 -5.44 4.50
N ARG A 172 11.30 -5.31 3.46
CA ARG A 172 12.59 -4.59 3.55
C ARG A 172 12.41 -3.14 3.95
N LEU A 173 11.36 -2.46 3.44
CA LEU A 173 11.04 -1.07 3.74
C LEU A 173 10.23 -0.89 5.04
N GLY A 174 9.79 -1.98 5.67
CA GLY A 174 8.95 -1.93 6.87
C GLY A 174 7.56 -1.34 6.65
N MET A 175 7.06 -1.33 5.42
CA MET A 175 5.74 -0.78 5.08
C MET A 175 4.59 -1.69 5.54
N ARG A 176 3.45 -1.09 5.89
CA ARG A 176 2.20 -1.82 6.07
C ARG A 176 1.59 -2.10 4.70
N LEU A 177 1.66 -3.35 4.24
CA LEU A 177 1.09 -3.75 2.95
C LEU A 177 0.07 -4.86 3.11
N ILE A 178 -1.05 -4.71 2.42
CA ILE A 178 -2.05 -5.73 2.22
C ILE A 178 -2.13 -5.97 0.72
N THR A 179 -1.84 -7.18 0.26
CA THR A 179 -1.87 -7.52 -1.16
C THR A 179 -2.04 -9.02 -1.35
N GLY A 180 -2.27 -9.45 -2.57
CA GLY A 180 -2.36 -10.85 -2.94
C GLY A 180 -2.35 -11.02 -4.45
N LYS A 181 -2.15 -12.25 -4.91
CA LYS A 181 -2.23 -12.58 -6.33
C LYS A 181 -3.62 -12.23 -6.86
N VAL A 182 -3.66 -11.46 -7.95
CA VAL A 182 -4.90 -11.18 -8.67
C VAL A 182 -5.41 -12.48 -9.31
N LEU A 183 -6.72 -12.68 -9.27
CA LEU A 183 -7.39 -13.84 -9.83
C LEU A 183 -8.21 -13.44 -11.04
N MET A 184 -7.91 -14.06 -12.20
CA MET A 184 -8.66 -13.94 -13.45
C MET A 184 -8.53 -15.26 -14.22
N ASP A 185 -9.63 -15.92 -14.54
CA ASP A 185 -9.64 -17.19 -15.29
C ASP A 185 -10.49 -17.15 -16.58
N ARG A 186 -11.17 -16.02 -16.82
CA ARG A 186 -11.97 -15.78 -18.03
C ARG A 186 -11.98 -14.31 -18.44
N ASN A 187 -12.42 -14.04 -19.67
CA ASN A 187 -12.58 -12.66 -20.21
C ASN A 187 -11.33 -11.77 -20.00
N CYS A 188 -10.17 -12.36 -20.13
CA CYS A 188 -8.87 -11.68 -20.01
C CYS A 188 -7.90 -12.23 -21.06
N PRO A 189 -6.80 -11.52 -21.36
CA PRO A 189 -5.74 -12.02 -22.22
C PRO A 189 -5.19 -13.37 -21.75
N ALA A 190 -4.73 -14.20 -22.69
CA ALA A 190 -4.28 -15.55 -22.40
C ALA A 190 -3.08 -15.61 -21.44
N ASP A 191 -2.19 -14.61 -21.50
CA ASP A 191 -1.01 -14.43 -20.64
C ASP A 191 -1.35 -13.89 -19.23
N LEU A 192 -2.61 -13.49 -19.01
CA LEU A 192 -3.15 -13.09 -17.72
C LEU A 192 -4.25 -14.03 -17.21
N ARG A 193 -4.37 -15.21 -17.82
CA ARG A 193 -5.43 -16.18 -17.45
C ARG A 193 -4.89 -17.24 -16.49
N ASP A 194 -5.56 -17.39 -15.37
CA ASP A 194 -5.28 -18.43 -14.39
C ASP A 194 -5.83 -19.81 -14.82
N ASP A 195 -5.12 -20.86 -14.43
CA ASP A 195 -5.70 -22.14 -14.08
C ASP A 195 -6.13 -22.07 -12.60
N VAL A 196 -7.40 -22.42 -12.31
CA VAL A 196 -7.99 -22.23 -10.97
C VAL A 196 -7.25 -23.05 -9.91
N ALA A 197 -6.89 -24.30 -10.21
CA ALA A 197 -6.19 -25.17 -9.26
C ALA A 197 -4.75 -24.69 -9.00
N GLN A 198 -4.06 -24.18 -10.04
CA GLN A 198 -2.73 -23.57 -9.85
C GLN A 198 -2.82 -22.26 -9.06
N ALA A 199 -3.84 -21.43 -9.35
CA ALA A 199 -4.07 -20.18 -8.63
C ALA A 199 -4.31 -20.42 -7.14
N GLU A 200 -5.08 -21.47 -6.77
CA GLU A 200 -5.27 -21.86 -5.37
C GLU A 200 -3.94 -22.22 -4.69
N ARG A 201 -3.12 -23.08 -5.34
CA ARG A 201 -1.80 -23.44 -4.80
C ARG A 201 -0.90 -22.22 -4.58
N ASP A 202 -0.87 -21.33 -5.56
CA ASP A 202 -0.09 -20.09 -5.49
C ASP A 202 -0.56 -19.17 -4.37
N CYS A 203 -1.89 -19.01 -4.20
CA CYS A 203 -2.47 -18.25 -3.10
C CYS A 203 -2.10 -18.85 -1.74
N VAL A 204 -2.27 -20.18 -1.58
CA VAL A 204 -1.92 -20.87 -0.33
C VAL A 204 -0.45 -20.66 0.02
N GLU A 205 0.45 -20.82 -0.94
CA GLU A 205 1.90 -20.62 -0.70
C GLU A 205 2.21 -19.18 -0.29
N LEU A 206 1.59 -18.18 -0.94
CA LEU A 206 1.78 -16.77 -0.59
C LEU A 206 1.20 -16.44 0.79
N ILE A 207 0.02 -16.98 1.13
CA ILE A 207 -0.61 -16.81 2.44
C ILE A 207 0.30 -17.37 3.54
N GLU A 208 0.77 -18.62 3.37
CA GLU A 208 1.63 -19.26 4.38
C GLU A 208 2.96 -18.55 4.55
N ARG A 209 3.50 -17.98 3.49
CA ARG A 209 4.78 -17.28 3.49
C ARG A 209 4.69 -15.86 4.07
N TRP A 210 3.60 -15.12 3.80
CA TRP A 210 3.60 -13.67 4.00
C TRP A 210 2.55 -13.14 4.95
N HIS A 211 1.40 -13.85 5.11
CA HIS A 211 0.34 -13.32 5.94
C HIS A 211 0.72 -13.32 7.42
N GLY A 212 0.68 -12.12 8.04
CA GLY A 212 1.06 -11.93 9.44
C GLY A 212 2.57 -11.81 9.68
N VAL A 213 3.39 -11.74 8.62
CA VAL A 213 4.82 -11.49 8.74
C VAL A 213 5.06 -9.99 8.87
N ASP A 214 5.65 -9.55 9.97
CA ASP A 214 5.92 -8.14 10.28
C ASP A 214 4.65 -7.27 10.12
N ARG A 215 4.60 -6.39 9.12
CA ARG A 215 3.45 -5.52 8.82
C ARG A 215 2.69 -5.95 7.56
N LEU A 216 2.90 -7.18 7.08
CA LEU A 216 2.32 -7.68 5.85
C LEU A 216 1.04 -8.46 6.12
N ALA A 217 0.08 -8.38 5.22
CA ALA A 217 -1.11 -9.21 5.23
C ALA A 217 -1.52 -9.60 3.81
N TYR A 218 -2.15 -10.76 3.68
CA TYR A 218 -2.66 -11.25 2.40
C TYR A 218 -4.11 -10.84 2.20
N ALA A 219 -4.44 -10.43 0.96
CA ALA A 219 -5.79 -10.24 0.48
C ALA A 219 -6.10 -11.23 -0.65
N VAL A 220 -7.19 -11.97 -0.53
CA VAL A 220 -7.76 -12.73 -1.65
C VAL A 220 -8.30 -11.73 -2.66
N THR A 221 -7.83 -11.80 -3.91
CA THR A 221 -7.99 -10.69 -4.86
C THR A 221 -8.60 -11.15 -6.20
N PRO A 222 -9.89 -11.59 -6.25
CA PRO A 222 -10.59 -11.68 -7.52
C PRO A 222 -10.70 -10.28 -8.11
N ARG A 223 -10.26 -10.11 -9.39
CA ARG A 223 -10.20 -8.76 -9.98
C ARG A 223 -11.57 -8.10 -10.02
N PHE A 224 -12.53 -8.77 -10.64
CA PHE A 224 -13.96 -8.43 -10.62
C PHE A 224 -14.77 -9.59 -11.21
N ALA A 225 -16.10 -9.58 -11.02
CA ALA A 225 -16.95 -10.71 -11.36
C ALA A 225 -16.89 -11.15 -12.84
N ALA A 226 -16.67 -10.21 -13.78
CA ALA A 226 -16.59 -10.53 -15.20
C ALA A 226 -15.37 -11.39 -15.55
N THR A 227 -14.24 -11.22 -14.85
CA THR A 227 -12.99 -11.95 -15.13
C THR A 227 -12.79 -13.19 -14.26
N SER A 228 -13.74 -13.51 -13.37
CA SER A 228 -13.69 -14.70 -12.53
C SER A 228 -14.88 -15.61 -12.78
N SER A 229 -14.63 -16.90 -12.98
CA SER A 229 -15.68 -17.92 -13.06
C SER A 229 -16.31 -18.17 -11.69
N ALA A 230 -17.47 -18.85 -11.68
CA ALA A 230 -18.09 -19.30 -10.44
C ALA A 230 -17.16 -20.23 -9.65
N GLU A 231 -16.36 -21.07 -10.34
CA GLU A 231 -15.36 -21.95 -9.75
C GLU A 231 -14.26 -21.15 -9.05
N GLN A 232 -13.69 -20.15 -9.73
CA GLN A 232 -12.65 -19.28 -9.15
C GLN A 232 -13.18 -18.47 -7.96
N LEU A 233 -14.42 -17.95 -8.02
CA LEU A 233 -15.04 -17.25 -6.90
C LEU A 233 -15.33 -18.18 -5.71
N ALA A 234 -15.76 -19.43 -5.97
CA ALA A 234 -15.93 -20.44 -4.92
C ALA A 234 -14.60 -20.79 -4.26
N MET A 235 -13.52 -20.96 -5.03
CA MET A 235 -12.16 -21.16 -4.53
C MET A 235 -11.72 -19.98 -3.66
N ALA A 236 -11.93 -18.74 -4.10
CA ALA A 236 -11.61 -17.52 -3.35
C ALA A 236 -12.36 -17.47 -2.00
N GLY A 237 -13.66 -17.79 -1.99
CA GLY A 237 -14.47 -17.95 -0.78
C GLY A 237 -13.96 -19.06 0.14
N GLY A 238 -13.54 -20.19 -0.42
CA GLY A 238 -12.93 -21.29 0.32
C GLY A 238 -11.63 -20.91 1.03
N LEU A 239 -10.79 -20.10 0.40
CA LEU A 239 -9.58 -19.57 1.05
C LEU A 239 -9.93 -18.68 2.24
N LEU A 240 -10.91 -17.79 2.12
CA LEU A 240 -11.35 -16.95 3.24
C LEU A 240 -11.84 -17.79 4.42
N GLN A 241 -12.65 -18.82 4.15
CA GLN A 241 -13.16 -19.74 5.18
C GLN A 241 -12.03 -20.54 5.84
N ARG A 242 -11.12 -21.11 5.03
CA ARG A 242 -9.99 -21.92 5.50
C ARG A 242 -9.11 -21.16 6.48
N TYR A 243 -8.92 -19.87 6.26
CA TYR A 243 -8.03 -19.02 7.07
C TYR A 243 -8.78 -18.09 8.04
N ALA A 244 -10.09 -18.23 8.21
CA ALA A 244 -10.92 -17.37 9.06
C ALA A 244 -10.45 -17.30 10.51
N GLN A 245 -9.86 -18.38 11.04
CA GLN A 245 -9.37 -18.47 12.42
C GLN A 245 -7.90 -18.03 12.58
N ARG A 246 -7.21 -17.72 11.48
CA ARG A 246 -5.85 -17.17 11.57
C ARG A 246 -5.89 -15.76 12.15
N ALA A 247 -4.91 -15.40 12.98
CA ALA A 247 -4.86 -14.10 13.64
C ALA A 247 -5.02 -12.95 12.64
N GLY A 248 -6.09 -12.17 12.80
CA GLY A 248 -6.46 -11.08 11.91
C GLY A 248 -7.29 -11.49 10.68
N GLY A 249 -7.51 -12.79 10.40
CA GLY A 249 -8.21 -13.28 9.21
C GLY A 249 -7.53 -12.85 7.91
N LEU A 250 -8.03 -13.31 6.76
CA LEU A 250 -7.61 -12.78 5.46
C LEU A 250 -8.46 -11.59 5.06
N TYR A 251 -7.85 -10.66 4.37
CA TYR A 251 -8.57 -9.59 3.67
C TYR A 251 -9.08 -10.10 2.32
N MET A 252 -10.06 -9.40 1.77
CA MET A 252 -10.52 -9.56 0.39
C MET A 252 -10.60 -8.19 -0.26
N GLN A 253 -10.23 -8.12 -1.53
CA GLN A 253 -10.41 -6.94 -2.37
C GLN A 253 -10.88 -7.35 -3.76
N THR A 254 -11.72 -6.50 -4.37
CA THR A 254 -12.23 -6.69 -5.72
C THR A 254 -12.72 -5.35 -6.26
N HIS A 255 -13.08 -5.28 -7.55
CA HIS A 255 -13.75 -4.14 -8.15
C HIS A 255 -15.24 -4.48 -8.34
N VAL A 256 -16.10 -3.50 -8.12
CA VAL A 256 -17.56 -3.66 -8.27
C VAL A 256 -18.16 -2.40 -8.84
N ALA A 257 -18.89 -2.55 -9.95
CA ALA A 257 -19.75 -1.51 -10.53
C ALA A 257 -19.02 -0.19 -10.85
N GLU A 258 -17.78 -0.26 -11.37
CA GLU A 258 -16.99 0.92 -11.72
C GLU A 258 -17.56 1.69 -12.90
N ASN A 259 -18.27 1.02 -13.83
CA ASN A 259 -18.97 1.67 -14.92
C ASN A 259 -20.26 0.94 -15.34
N ARG A 260 -21.09 1.62 -16.15
CA ARG A 260 -22.38 1.10 -16.55
C ARG A 260 -22.29 -0.09 -17.49
N ASP A 261 -21.26 -0.19 -18.29
CA ASP A 261 -21.08 -1.31 -19.24
C ASP A 261 -20.66 -2.57 -18.51
N GLU A 262 -19.81 -2.45 -17.49
CA GLU A 262 -19.50 -3.54 -16.55
C GLU A 262 -20.77 -4.05 -15.86
N VAL A 263 -21.60 -3.15 -15.31
CA VAL A 263 -22.87 -3.53 -14.65
C VAL A 263 -23.78 -4.28 -15.61
N ARG A 264 -23.94 -3.81 -16.85
CA ARG A 264 -24.74 -4.50 -17.86
C ARG A 264 -24.17 -5.85 -18.27
N TRP A 265 -22.86 -5.96 -18.29
CA TRP A 265 -22.17 -7.19 -18.66
C TRP A 265 -22.34 -8.29 -17.60
N ILE A 266 -22.37 -7.91 -16.31
CA ILE A 266 -22.47 -8.85 -15.19
C ILE A 266 -23.93 -9.21 -14.86
N ALA A 267 -24.89 -8.30 -15.09
CA ALA A 267 -26.33 -8.52 -14.86
C ALA A 267 -26.95 -9.51 -15.84
#